data_9062f1b1ed0e6f3120c443df8e3dbec0
#
_entry.id   9062f1b1ed0e6f3120c443df8e3dbec0
#
_cell.length_a   1.000
_cell.length_b   1.000
_cell.length_c   1.000
_cell.angle_alpha   90.00
_cell.angle_beta   90.00
_cell.angle_gamma   90.00
#
_symmetry.space_group_name_H-M   'P 1'
#
loop_
_entity.id
_entity.type
_entity.pdbx_description
1 polymer ?
#
loop_
_entity_poly.entity_id
_entity_poly.type
_entity_poly.pdbx_seq_one_letter_code
_entity_poly.pdbx_strand_id
1 'polypeptide(L)'
;MGFIKKILCTIFGHKKSHIKIAYTINVLSTSVQVEVFEVSICSRCDHISVKRIDWYERYNWYSTRLAKEEEKGLREIGAVTLEEAYKELIPDE
;
A
#
# COMPACT_ATOMS: atom_id res chain seq x y z
N MET A 1 -9.76 8.96 23.68
CA MET A 1 -9.99 7.73 24.34
C MET A 1 -9.94 6.52 23.43
N GLY A 2 -8.71 6.07 23.16
CA GLY A 2 -8.45 4.97 22.25
C GLY A 2 -9.00 3.62 22.70
N PHE A 3 -9.25 3.45 23.99
CA PHE A 3 -9.75 2.21 24.55
C PHE A 3 -11.18 1.88 24.06
N ILE A 4 -12.08 2.85 24.12
CA ILE A 4 -13.47 2.66 23.67
C ILE A 4 -13.51 2.43 22.16
N LYS A 5 -12.71 3.18 21.41
CA LYS A 5 -12.62 3.02 19.95
C LYS A 5 -12.11 1.63 19.55
N LYS A 6 -11.12 1.11 20.28
CA LYS A 6 -10.60 -0.25 20.02
C LYS A 6 -11.65 -1.32 20.30
N ILE A 7 -12.43 -1.16 21.35
CA ILE A 7 -13.51 -2.10 21.68
C ILE A 7 -14.57 -2.09 20.58
N LEU A 8 -14.97 -0.92 20.10
CA LEU A 8 -15.93 -0.80 19.02
C LEU A 8 -15.43 -1.47 17.74
N CYS A 9 -14.15 -1.30 17.42
CA CYS A 9 -13.55 -1.96 16.26
C CYS A 9 -13.50 -3.47 16.39
N THR A 10 -13.31 -3.99 17.60
CA THR A 10 -13.31 -5.42 17.87
C THR A 10 -14.70 -6.03 17.69
N ILE A 11 -15.75 -5.32 18.11
CA ILE A 11 -17.13 -5.80 18.05
C ILE A 11 -17.75 -5.59 16.66
N PHE A 12 -17.59 -4.42 16.10
CA PHE A 12 -18.25 -4.02 14.84
C PHE A 12 -17.34 -4.04 13.60
N GLY A 13 -16.07 -4.37 13.78
CA GLY A 13 -15.08 -4.34 12.74
C GLY A 13 -14.55 -2.93 12.48
N HIS A 14 -13.51 -2.85 11.66
CA HIS A 14 -12.86 -1.59 11.32
C HIS A 14 -13.61 -0.88 10.21
N LYS A 15 -13.79 0.42 10.36
CA LYS A 15 -14.37 1.25 9.32
C LYS A 15 -13.25 1.84 8.48
N LYS A 16 -13.11 1.35 7.24
CA LYS A 16 -12.08 1.81 6.32
C LYS A 16 -12.31 3.25 5.90
N SER A 17 -11.29 4.08 6.01
CA SER A 17 -11.29 5.44 5.50
C SER A 17 -9.91 5.79 4.97
N HIS A 18 -9.81 6.87 4.20
CA HIS A 18 -8.54 7.32 3.60
C HIS A 18 -7.81 6.19 2.88
N ILE A 19 -8.52 5.50 1.97
CA ILE A 19 -7.95 4.38 1.22
C ILE A 19 -6.91 4.88 0.24
N LYS A 20 -5.71 4.28 0.28
CA LYS A 20 -4.63 4.56 -0.65
C LYS A 20 -4.23 3.28 -1.37
N ILE A 21 -3.86 3.42 -2.63
CA ILE A 21 -3.27 2.31 -3.38
C ILE A 21 -1.75 2.47 -3.29
N ALA A 22 -1.10 1.43 -2.81
CA ALA A 22 0.35 1.41 -2.63
C ALA A 22 0.96 0.26 -3.43
N TYR A 23 2.25 0.36 -3.70
CA TYR A 23 2.97 -0.67 -4.43
C TYR A 23 4.34 -0.90 -3.83
N THR A 24 4.88 -2.11 -4.09
CA THR A 24 6.29 -2.40 -3.86
C THR A 24 6.86 -3.00 -5.14
N ILE A 25 8.09 -2.66 -5.47
CA ILE A 25 8.77 -3.19 -6.64
C ILE A 25 10.08 -3.83 -6.18
N ASN A 26 10.22 -5.11 -6.48
CA ASN A 26 11.43 -5.87 -6.18
C ASN A 26 12.14 -6.20 -7.49
N VAL A 27 13.35 -5.66 -7.67
CA VAL A 27 14.12 -5.83 -8.90
C VAL A 27 15.07 -7.02 -8.73
N LEU A 28 14.87 -8.02 -9.58
CA LEU A 28 15.74 -9.19 -9.67
C LEU A 28 16.63 -9.07 -10.91
N SER A 29 17.55 -10.01 -11.10
CA SER A 29 18.52 -9.94 -12.22
C SER A 29 17.84 -9.96 -13.60
N THR A 30 16.79 -10.75 -13.76
CA THR A 30 16.09 -10.91 -15.03
C THR A 30 14.58 -10.73 -14.93
N SER A 31 14.11 -10.22 -13.80
CA SER A 31 12.67 -10.04 -13.59
C SER A 31 12.41 -8.91 -12.61
N VAL A 32 11.17 -8.45 -12.60
CA VAL A 32 10.66 -7.43 -11.68
C VAL A 32 9.38 -7.95 -11.07
N GLN A 33 9.33 -7.98 -9.75
CA GLN A 33 8.13 -8.38 -9.01
C GLN A 33 7.43 -7.13 -8.50
N VAL A 34 6.14 -7.02 -8.81
CA VAL A 34 5.32 -5.88 -8.38
C VAL A 34 4.19 -6.40 -7.51
N GLU A 35 4.05 -5.82 -6.33
CA GLU A 35 2.93 -6.09 -5.44
C GLU A 35 2.14 -4.81 -5.24
N VAL A 36 0.82 -4.91 -5.35
CA VAL A 36 -0.09 -3.78 -5.17
C VAL A 36 -0.95 -4.02 -3.96
N PHE A 37 -1.05 -3.02 -3.10
CA PHE A 37 -1.76 -3.12 -1.83
C PHE A 37 -2.82 -2.04 -1.73
N GLU A 38 -3.90 -2.38 -1.03
CA GLU A 38 -4.86 -1.41 -0.56
C GLU A 38 -4.52 -1.09 0.89
N VAL A 39 -4.18 0.15 1.17
CA VAL A 39 -3.84 0.62 2.52
C VAL A 39 -4.94 1.55 3.00
N SER A 40 -5.49 1.26 4.16
CA SER A 40 -6.57 2.06 4.73
C SER A 40 -6.37 2.25 6.22
N ILE A 41 -6.99 3.28 6.76
CA ILE A 41 -6.96 3.56 8.19
C ILE A 41 -8.39 3.47 8.73
N CYS A 42 -8.53 2.90 9.92
CA CYS A 42 -9.83 2.87 10.58
C CYS A 42 -10.15 4.26 11.16
N SER A 43 -11.32 4.79 10.83
CA SER A 43 -11.72 6.11 11.32
C SER A 43 -12.02 6.15 12.82
N ARG A 44 -12.14 4.98 13.46
CA ARG A 44 -12.44 4.90 14.89
C ARG A 44 -11.20 4.71 15.76
N CYS A 45 -10.32 3.78 15.40
CA CYS A 45 -9.19 3.41 16.24
C CYS A 45 -7.83 3.66 15.60
N ASP A 46 -7.80 4.27 14.42
CA ASP A 46 -6.59 4.57 13.66
C ASP A 46 -5.76 3.33 13.29
N HIS A 47 -6.39 2.15 13.28
CA HIS A 47 -5.74 0.92 12.86
C HIS A 47 -5.49 0.95 11.35
N ILE A 48 -4.25 0.68 10.95
CA ILE A 48 -3.88 0.63 9.53
C ILE A 48 -4.03 -0.81 9.04
N SER A 49 -4.82 -0.98 7.98
CA SER A 49 -5.02 -2.26 7.32
C SER A 49 -4.32 -2.25 5.98
N VAL A 50 -3.54 -3.30 5.71
CA VAL A 50 -2.84 -3.46 4.42
C VAL A 50 -3.29 -4.79 3.83
N LYS A 51 -3.83 -4.73 2.62
CA LYS A 51 -4.29 -5.93 1.91
C LYS A 51 -3.67 -5.96 0.53
N ARG A 52 -2.98 -7.07 0.20
CA ARG A 52 -2.46 -7.26 -1.14
C ARG A 52 -3.64 -7.55 -2.09
N ILE A 53 -3.80 -6.71 -3.10
CA ILE A 53 -4.89 -6.85 -4.06
C ILE A 53 -4.42 -7.35 -5.41
N ASP A 54 -3.11 -7.25 -5.69
CA ASP A 54 -2.55 -7.75 -6.94
C ASP A 54 -1.07 -8.07 -6.76
N TRP A 55 -0.59 -9.00 -7.55
CA TRP A 55 0.82 -9.37 -7.60
C TRP A 55 1.12 -9.89 -8.99
N TYR A 56 2.21 -9.40 -9.58
CA TYR A 56 2.65 -9.92 -10.87
C TYR A 56 4.17 -9.81 -10.99
N GLU A 57 4.73 -10.63 -11.88
CA GLU A 57 6.16 -10.65 -12.16
C GLU A 57 6.35 -10.52 -13.67
N ARG A 58 7.29 -9.66 -14.06
CA ARG A 58 7.64 -9.46 -15.46
C ARG A 58 9.09 -9.80 -15.68
N TYR A 59 9.35 -10.52 -16.74
CA TYR A 59 10.69 -10.97 -17.09
C TYR A 59 11.26 -10.09 -18.19
N ASN A 60 12.49 -9.57 -17.98
CA ASN A 60 13.20 -8.77 -18.96
C ASN A 60 14.68 -8.73 -18.60
N TRP A 61 15.54 -8.76 -19.63
CA TRP A 61 16.97 -8.60 -19.45
C TRP A 61 17.35 -7.25 -18.82
N TYR A 62 16.53 -6.22 -19.02
CA TYR A 62 16.73 -4.87 -18.48
C TYR A 62 15.77 -4.62 -17.34
N SER A 63 15.88 -5.44 -16.29
CA SER A 63 14.95 -5.38 -15.15
C SER A 63 14.90 -4.00 -14.47
N THR A 64 16.05 -3.32 -14.34
CA THR A 64 16.10 -1.98 -13.75
C THR A 64 15.27 -0.98 -14.55
N ARG A 65 15.38 -1.03 -15.88
CA ARG A 65 14.59 -0.16 -16.75
C ARG A 65 13.11 -0.48 -16.69
N LEU A 66 12.79 -1.76 -16.69
CA LEU A 66 11.42 -2.23 -16.57
C LEU A 66 10.80 -1.77 -15.25
N ALA A 67 11.56 -1.84 -14.16
CA ALA A 67 11.10 -1.36 -12.84
C ALA A 67 10.72 0.10 -12.87
N LYS A 68 11.52 0.95 -13.53
CA LYS A 68 11.23 2.38 -13.68
C LYS A 68 9.97 2.62 -14.47
N GLU A 69 9.76 1.85 -15.56
CA GLU A 69 8.56 1.95 -16.38
C GLU A 69 7.31 1.53 -15.61
N GLU A 70 7.40 0.46 -14.84
CA GLU A 70 6.29 0.00 -14.00
C GLU A 70 5.96 1.03 -12.92
N GLU A 71 6.97 1.59 -12.26
CA GLU A 71 6.77 2.62 -11.25
C GLU A 71 6.08 3.85 -11.84
N LYS A 72 6.51 4.28 -13.01
CA LYS A 72 5.90 5.42 -13.70
C LYS A 72 4.42 5.17 -13.97
N GLY A 73 4.07 4.00 -14.48
CA GLY A 73 2.69 3.63 -14.74
C GLY A 73 1.85 3.61 -13.49
N LEU A 74 2.39 3.06 -12.39
CA LEU A 74 1.68 3.02 -11.12
C LEU A 74 1.46 4.42 -10.54
N ARG A 75 2.45 5.30 -10.63
CA ARG A 75 2.31 6.68 -10.16
C ARG A 75 1.31 7.48 -11.00
N GLU A 76 1.22 7.20 -12.28
CA GLU A 76 0.24 7.85 -13.16
C GLU A 76 -1.20 7.54 -12.76
N ILE A 77 -1.47 6.36 -12.22
CA ILE A 77 -2.81 6.01 -11.73
C ILE A 77 -3.05 6.43 -10.27
N GLY A 78 -2.09 7.13 -9.67
CA GLY A 78 -2.21 7.63 -8.32
C GLY A 78 -1.68 6.72 -7.22
N ALA A 79 -1.03 5.62 -7.58
CA ALA A 79 -0.40 4.74 -6.60
C ALA A 79 0.89 5.36 -6.05
N VAL A 80 1.17 5.10 -4.78
CA VAL A 80 2.38 5.58 -4.10
C VAL A 80 3.13 4.39 -3.54
N THR A 81 4.37 4.59 -3.10
CA THR A 81 5.09 3.51 -2.43
C THR A 81 4.40 3.18 -1.09
N LEU A 82 4.60 1.96 -0.61
CA LEU A 82 4.02 1.55 0.66
C LEU A 82 4.46 2.46 1.80
N GLU A 83 5.74 2.86 1.80
CA GLU A 83 6.28 3.80 2.77
C GLU A 83 5.60 5.16 2.71
N GLU A 84 5.40 5.70 1.51
CA GLU A 84 4.70 6.96 1.31
C GLU A 84 3.25 6.89 1.79
N ALA A 85 2.58 5.75 1.55
CA ALA A 85 1.22 5.54 2.00
C ALA A 85 1.12 5.58 3.52
N TYR A 86 2.05 4.94 4.22
CA TYR A 86 2.10 4.98 5.68
C TYR A 86 2.33 6.41 6.18
N LYS A 87 3.22 7.15 5.56
CA LYS A 87 3.49 8.55 5.95
C LYS A 87 2.28 9.46 5.77
N GLU A 88 1.51 9.23 4.72
CA GLU A 88 0.31 10.03 4.46
C GLU A 88 -0.82 9.69 5.43
N LEU A 89 -0.96 8.42 5.81
CA LEU A 89 -2.03 7.98 6.69
C LEU A 89 -1.72 8.22 8.16
N ILE A 90 -0.44 8.21 8.54
CA ILE A 90 -0.01 8.51 9.90
C ILE A 90 0.52 9.94 9.90
N PRO A 91 -0.25 10.91 10.39
CA PRO A 91 0.23 12.29 10.45
C PRO A 91 1.42 12.37 11.42
N ASP A 92 2.45 13.08 11.02
CA ASP A 92 3.60 13.32 11.87
C ASP A 92 3.19 14.11 13.10
N GLU A 93 3.69 13.65 14.19
CA GLU A 93 3.50 14.35 15.45
C GLU A 93 4.37 15.60 15.53
#